data_0013c8846438fa3a28214a8393cfc418
#
_entry.id   0013c8846438fa3a28214a8393cfc418
#
_cell.length_a   1.000
_cell.length_b   1.000
_cell.length_c   1.000
_cell.angle_alpha   90.00
_cell.angle_beta   90.00
_cell.angle_gamma   90.00
#
_symmetry.space_group_name_H-M   'P 1'
#
loop_
_entity.id
_entity.type
_entity.pdbx_description
1 polymer ?
#
loop_
_entity_poly.entity_id
_entity_poly.type
_entity_poly.pdbx_seq_one_letter_code
_entity_poly.pdbx_strand_id
1 'polypeptide(L)'
;RMTFYYHFADIYDLVEWTCQEDASVALAGNKTYSTWQQGFLNIFHLVLDNKTFVLNVYHSISREHLERYLYQLTYDLLIGVVEEKAVGLSVSDRDKAFIADFYKYAFVGLMLNWIREGMKEDPTAIIDRLSVLIHGDITRALHKYSAH
;
A
#
# COMPACT_ATOMS: atom_id res chain seq x y z
N ARG A 1 29.14 4.02 -2.15
CA ARG A 1 27.92 4.63 -2.63
C ARG A 1 27.94 4.89 -4.14
N MET A 2 29.07 5.37 -4.64
CA MET A 2 29.24 5.51 -6.09
C MET A 2 29.15 4.17 -6.80
N THR A 3 29.77 3.13 -6.23
CA THR A 3 29.69 1.78 -6.75
C THR A 3 28.24 1.30 -6.83
N PHE A 4 27.44 1.69 -5.85
CA PHE A 4 26.02 1.35 -5.80
C PHE A 4 25.28 1.82 -7.05
N TYR A 5 25.52 3.07 -7.46
CA TYR A 5 24.85 3.67 -8.62
C TYR A 5 25.27 3.03 -9.94
N TYR A 6 26.44 2.43 -10.02
CA TYR A 6 26.86 1.75 -11.25
C TYR A 6 26.06 0.49 -11.54
N HIS A 7 25.45 -0.10 -10.54
CA HIS A 7 24.62 -1.30 -10.73
C HIS A 7 23.21 -1.00 -11.17
N PHE A 8 22.83 0.28 -11.25
CA PHE A 8 21.49 0.69 -11.61
C PHE A 8 21.55 1.61 -12.81
N ALA A 9 20.69 1.37 -13.80
CA ALA A 9 20.64 2.19 -15.01
C ALA A 9 20.29 3.64 -14.69
N ASP A 10 19.53 3.85 -13.61
CA ASP A 10 19.13 5.16 -13.15
C ASP A 10 18.61 5.09 -11.71
N ILE A 11 18.18 6.25 -11.20
CA ILE A 11 17.67 6.37 -9.84
C ILE A 11 16.41 5.52 -9.63
N TYR A 12 15.66 5.22 -10.69
CA TYR A 12 14.43 4.43 -10.59
C TYR A 12 14.72 3.00 -10.15
N ASP A 13 15.72 2.37 -10.78
CA ASP A 13 16.10 1.01 -10.42
C ASP A 13 16.53 0.95 -8.96
N LEU A 14 17.24 1.96 -8.50
CA LEU A 14 17.67 2.05 -7.11
C LEU A 14 16.47 2.16 -6.17
N VAL A 15 15.50 3.01 -6.52
CA VAL A 15 14.29 3.18 -5.72
C VAL A 15 13.52 1.87 -5.64
N GLU A 16 13.29 1.23 -6.77
CA GLU A 16 12.53 -0.02 -6.80
C GLU A 16 13.22 -1.12 -6.00
N TRP A 17 14.53 -1.25 -6.16
CA TRP A 17 15.29 -2.27 -5.45
C TRP A 17 15.23 -2.06 -3.93
N THR A 18 15.49 -0.85 -3.48
CA THR A 18 15.50 -0.52 -2.05
C THR A 18 14.12 -0.76 -1.44
N CYS A 19 13.09 -0.31 -2.14
CA CYS A 19 11.73 -0.42 -1.64
C CYS A 19 11.24 -1.86 -1.60
N GLN A 20 11.58 -2.68 -2.59
CA GLN A 20 11.17 -4.10 -2.60
C GLN A 20 11.77 -4.86 -1.42
N GLU A 21 13.02 -4.58 -1.08
CA GLU A 21 13.66 -5.19 0.08
C GLU A 21 12.91 -4.85 1.36
N ASP A 22 12.60 -3.57 1.55
CA ASP A 22 11.94 -3.10 2.77
C ASP A 22 10.48 -3.51 2.82
N ALA A 23 9.82 -3.61 1.67
CA ALA A 23 8.41 -3.93 1.58
C ALA A 23 8.09 -5.32 2.13
N SER A 24 8.91 -6.30 1.81
CA SER A 24 8.63 -7.67 2.27
C SER A 24 8.70 -7.76 3.79
N VAL A 25 9.55 -6.94 4.42
CA VAL A 25 9.64 -6.86 5.88
C VAL A 25 8.43 -6.12 6.44
N ALA A 26 8.07 -5.00 5.82
CA ALA A 26 6.99 -4.16 6.32
C ALA A 26 5.64 -4.89 6.35
N LEU A 27 5.38 -5.75 5.37
CA LEU A 27 4.11 -6.46 5.27
C LEU A 27 4.11 -7.85 5.85
N ALA A 28 5.26 -8.35 6.33
CA ALA A 28 5.36 -9.71 6.85
C ALA A 28 4.34 -9.96 7.95
N GLY A 29 3.44 -10.92 7.75
CA GLY A 29 2.43 -11.30 8.73
C GLY A 29 1.29 -10.32 8.93
N ASN A 30 1.21 -9.23 8.15
CA ASN A 30 0.20 -8.18 8.37
C ASN A 30 -0.75 -7.99 7.19
N LYS A 31 -1.00 -9.05 6.41
CA LYS A 31 -1.92 -9.01 5.26
C LYS A 31 -3.25 -9.66 5.55
N THR A 32 -3.77 -9.50 6.77
CA THR A 32 -5.04 -10.10 7.17
C THR A 32 -6.02 -9.01 7.59
N TYR A 33 -7.29 -9.40 7.71
CA TYR A 33 -8.33 -8.47 8.12
C TYR A 33 -8.06 -7.88 9.51
N SER A 34 -7.49 -8.68 10.41
CA SER A 34 -7.19 -8.21 11.77
C SER A 34 -5.88 -7.44 11.88
N THR A 35 -5.03 -7.47 10.85
CA THR A 35 -3.69 -6.88 10.91
C THR A 35 -3.42 -5.81 9.84
N TRP A 36 -4.37 -5.54 8.95
CA TRP A 36 -4.10 -4.62 7.83
C TRP A 36 -3.76 -3.20 8.31
N GLN A 37 -4.32 -2.78 9.44
CA GLN A 37 -4.00 -1.46 10.00
C GLN A 37 -2.51 -1.37 10.33
N GLN A 38 -1.98 -2.41 10.95
CA GLN A 38 -0.55 -2.47 11.26
C GLN A 38 0.27 -2.55 9.97
N GLY A 39 -0.19 -3.32 9.00
CA GLY A 39 0.48 -3.41 7.71
C GLY A 39 0.57 -2.05 7.01
N PHE A 40 -0.54 -1.32 6.98
CA PHE A 40 -0.57 0.00 6.36
C PHE A 40 0.25 1.01 7.17
N LEU A 41 0.20 0.93 8.50
CA LEU A 41 1.03 1.76 9.37
C LEU A 41 2.52 1.51 9.08
N ASN A 42 2.91 0.26 8.87
CA ASN A 42 4.29 -0.08 8.54
C ASN A 42 4.72 0.55 7.22
N ILE A 43 3.82 0.64 6.24
CA ILE A 43 4.12 1.33 4.98
C ILE A 43 4.35 2.83 5.24
N PHE A 44 3.51 3.47 6.06
CA PHE A 44 3.71 4.86 6.44
C PHE A 44 5.06 5.06 7.11
N HIS A 45 5.44 4.18 8.04
CA HIS A 45 6.72 4.28 8.73
C HIS A 45 7.89 4.07 7.79
N LEU A 46 7.76 3.15 6.84
CA LEU A 46 8.79 2.94 5.82
C LEU A 46 9.04 4.23 5.04
N VAL A 47 7.96 4.89 4.60
CA VAL A 47 8.04 6.14 3.87
C VAL A 47 8.64 7.23 4.75
N LEU A 48 8.19 7.34 5.99
CA LEU A 48 8.66 8.35 6.92
C LEU A 48 10.14 8.18 7.28
N ASP A 49 10.58 6.94 7.47
CA ASP A 49 11.99 6.65 7.78
C ASP A 49 12.92 7.02 6.62
N ASN A 50 12.37 7.11 5.41
CA ASN A 50 13.12 7.50 4.22
C ASN A 50 12.64 8.85 3.68
N LYS A 51 12.20 9.74 4.57
CA LYS A 51 11.52 10.98 4.21
C LYS A 51 12.24 11.83 3.17
N THR A 52 13.52 12.12 3.39
CA THR A 52 14.29 12.97 2.48
C THR A 52 14.34 12.37 1.08
N PHE A 53 14.62 11.08 1.01
CA PHE A 53 14.67 10.36 -0.26
C PHE A 53 13.32 10.36 -0.96
N VAL A 54 12.25 10.06 -0.22
CA VAL A 54 10.89 10.01 -0.77
C VAL A 54 10.47 11.37 -1.30
N LEU A 55 10.72 12.45 -0.55
CA LEU A 55 10.36 13.79 -0.99
C LEU A 55 11.13 14.19 -2.24
N ASN A 56 12.41 13.83 -2.33
CA ASN A 56 13.20 14.10 -3.53
C ASN A 56 12.65 13.38 -4.75
N VAL A 57 12.25 12.10 -4.58
CA VAL A 57 11.66 11.34 -5.68
C VAL A 57 10.28 11.91 -6.05
N TYR A 58 9.47 12.24 -5.04
CA TYR A 58 8.12 12.78 -5.26
C TYR A 58 8.15 14.07 -6.06
N HIS A 59 9.15 14.93 -5.84
CA HIS A 59 9.28 16.20 -6.55
C HIS A 59 10.09 16.10 -7.82
N SER A 60 10.40 14.89 -8.29
CA SER A 60 11.19 14.66 -9.50
C SER A 60 10.34 14.02 -10.60
N ILE A 61 10.96 13.83 -11.76
CA ILE A 61 10.33 13.08 -12.85
C ILE A 61 10.14 11.60 -12.48
N SER A 62 10.74 11.17 -11.38
CA SER A 62 10.65 9.79 -10.88
C SER A 62 9.41 9.52 -10.05
N ARG A 63 8.53 10.52 -9.84
CA ARG A 63 7.34 10.36 -9.01
C ARG A 63 6.49 9.17 -9.43
N GLU A 64 6.35 8.94 -10.73
CA GLU A 64 5.53 7.86 -11.24
C GLU A 64 6.00 6.49 -10.75
N HIS A 65 7.31 6.31 -10.64
CA HIS A 65 7.87 5.05 -10.12
C HIS A 65 7.56 4.86 -8.64
N LEU A 66 7.64 5.94 -7.87
CA LEU A 66 7.26 5.90 -6.45
C LEU A 66 5.78 5.54 -6.31
N GLU A 67 4.91 6.20 -7.09
CA GLU A 67 3.48 5.94 -7.03
C GLU A 67 3.16 4.49 -7.41
N ARG A 68 3.74 4.00 -8.49
CA ARG A 68 3.55 2.61 -8.93
C ARG A 68 3.95 1.64 -7.84
N TYR A 69 5.05 1.91 -7.20
CA TYR A 69 5.53 1.07 -6.11
C TYR A 69 4.54 1.06 -4.94
N LEU A 70 4.06 2.23 -4.53
CA LEU A 70 3.09 2.33 -3.44
C LEU A 70 1.78 1.64 -3.79
N TYR A 71 1.32 1.74 -5.04
CA TYR A 71 0.13 1.04 -5.50
C TYR A 71 0.32 -0.47 -5.41
N GLN A 72 1.46 -0.97 -5.86
CA GLN A 72 1.73 -2.41 -5.82
C GLN A 72 1.76 -2.95 -4.39
N LEU A 73 2.46 -2.25 -3.53
CA LEU A 73 2.61 -2.63 -2.13
C LEU A 73 1.25 -2.64 -1.41
N THR A 74 0.45 -1.63 -1.65
CA THR A 74 -0.87 -1.52 -1.04
C THR A 74 -1.83 -2.55 -1.61
N TYR A 75 -1.76 -2.85 -2.91
CA TYR A 75 -2.54 -3.91 -3.52
C TYR A 75 -2.23 -5.25 -2.85
N ASP A 76 -0.95 -5.55 -2.65
CA ASP A 76 -0.53 -6.80 -2.03
C ASP A 76 -1.10 -6.93 -0.62
N LEU A 77 -1.15 -5.85 0.12
CA LEU A 77 -1.76 -5.81 1.44
C LEU A 77 -3.25 -6.11 1.37
N LEU A 78 -3.96 -5.42 0.48
CA LEU A 78 -5.41 -5.50 0.39
C LEU A 78 -5.90 -6.81 -0.20
N ILE A 79 -5.21 -7.35 -1.19
CA ILE A 79 -5.64 -8.63 -1.78
C ILE A 79 -5.51 -9.76 -0.76
N GLY A 80 -4.53 -9.67 0.15
CA GLY A 80 -4.42 -10.61 1.27
C GLY A 80 -5.64 -10.59 2.16
N VAL A 81 -6.15 -9.41 2.48
CA VAL A 81 -7.36 -9.24 3.29
C VAL A 81 -8.58 -9.80 2.55
N VAL A 82 -8.69 -9.47 1.26
CA VAL A 82 -9.83 -9.93 0.45
C VAL A 82 -9.84 -11.45 0.34
N GLU A 83 -8.69 -12.07 0.09
CA GLU A 83 -8.58 -13.53 -0.01
C GLU A 83 -8.99 -14.20 1.29
N GLU A 84 -8.56 -13.65 2.43
CA GLU A 84 -8.93 -14.20 3.73
C GLU A 84 -10.45 -14.17 3.93
N LYS A 85 -11.07 -13.04 3.65
CA LYS A 85 -12.51 -12.88 3.86
C LYS A 85 -13.35 -13.60 2.81
N ALA A 86 -12.76 -13.98 1.69
CA ALA A 86 -13.44 -14.71 0.63
C ALA A 86 -13.45 -16.22 0.85
N VAL A 87 -12.75 -16.73 1.85
CA VAL A 87 -12.71 -18.16 2.13
C VAL A 87 -14.13 -18.66 2.41
N GLY A 88 -14.53 -19.73 1.71
CA GLY A 88 -15.87 -20.28 1.82
C GLY A 88 -16.93 -19.62 0.96
N LEU A 89 -16.55 -18.59 0.20
CA LEU A 89 -17.46 -17.89 -0.70
C LEU A 89 -17.06 -18.13 -2.15
N SER A 90 -18.05 -18.10 -3.05
CA SER A 90 -17.82 -18.27 -4.49
C SER A 90 -17.69 -16.90 -5.15
N VAL A 91 -16.54 -16.26 -4.94
CA VAL A 91 -16.25 -14.96 -5.54
C VAL A 91 -15.18 -15.15 -6.60
N SER A 92 -15.40 -14.58 -7.78
CA SER A 92 -14.42 -14.69 -8.88
C SER A 92 -13.14 -13.93 -8.55
N ASP A 93 -12.04 -14.37 -9.15
CA ASP A 93 -10.76 -13.66 -9.00
C ASP A 93 -10.88 -12.23 -9.52
N ARG A 94 -11.67 -12.01 -10.55
CA ARG A 94 -11.91 -10.69 -11.12
C ARG A 94 -12.57 -9.76 -10.10
N ASP A 95 -13.59 -10.25 -9.38
CA ASP A 95 -14.29 -9.44 -8.39
C ASP A 95 -13.42 -9.17 -7.17
N LYS A 96 -12.63 -10.17 -6.75
CA LYS A 96 -11.66 -9.97 -5.65
C LYS A 96 -10.65 -8.89 -6.00
N ALA A 97 -10.08 -8.96 -7.21
CA ALA A 97 -9.12 -7.97 -7.67
C ALA A 97 -9.74 -6.58 -7.76
N PHE A 98 -11.00 -6.50 -8.19
CA PHE A 98 -11.70 -5.23 -8.30
C PHE A 98 -11.87 -4.56 -6.92
N ILE A 99 -12.22 -5.35 -5.90
CA ILE A 99 -12.34 -4.84 -4.53
C ILE A 99 -10.99 -4.31 -4.05
N ALA A 100 -9.94 -5.09 -4.23
CA ALA A 100 -8.60 -4.68 -3.82
C ALA A 100 -8.14 -3.42 -4.56
N ASP A 101 -8.42 -3.32 -5.84
CA ASP A 101 -8.09 -2.14 -6.65
C ASP A 101 -8.82 -0.91 -6.16
N PHE A 102 -10.11 -1.04 -5.87
CA PHE A 102 -10.91 0.10 -5.40
C PHE A 102 -10.30 0.70 -4.12
N TYR A 103 -10.03 -0.14 -3.13
CA TYR A 103 -9.46 0.35 -1.88
C TYR A 103 -8.01 0.79 -2.03
N LYS A 104 -7.26 0.16 -2.92
CA LYS A 104 -5.89 0.55 -3.23
C LYS A 104 -5.80 2.02 -3.60
N TYR A 105 -6.70 2.48 -4.46
CA TYR A 105 -6.70 3.87 -4.89
C TYR A 105 -7.00 4.82 -3.74
N ALA A 106 -7.90 4.45 -2.85
CA ALA A 106 -8.21 5.27 -1.69
C ALA A 106 -7.01 5.35 -0.73
N PHE A 107 -6.41 4.21 -0.43
CA PHE A 107 -5.29 4.13 0.51
C PHE A 107 -4.08 4.91 -0.01
N VAL A 108 -3.70 4.68 -1.25
CA VAL A 108 -2.53 5.35 -1.83
C VAL A 108 -2.80 6.82 -2.03
N GLY A 109 -4.02 7.20 -2.40
CA GLY A 109 -4.39 8.61 -2.53
C GLY A 109 -4.19 9.36 -1.22
N LEU A 110 -4.59 8.76 -0.10
CA LEU A 110 -4.39 9.36 1.21
C LEU A 110 -2.89 9.48 1.55
N MET A 111 -2.12 8.46 1.23
CA MET A 111 -0.68 8.47 1.50
C MET A 111 0.04 9.51 0.65
N LEU A 112 -0.30 9.60 -0.64
CA LEU A 112 0.32 10.61 -1.53
C LEU A 112 -0.02 12.02 -1.07
N ASN A 113 -1.24 12.25 -0.61
CA ASN A 113 -1.61 13.53 -0.05
C ASN A 113 -0.79 13.86 1.20
N TRP A 114 -0.61 12.87 2.05
CA TRP A 114 0.22 13.01 3.26
C TRP A 114 1.69 13.33 2.91
N ILE A 115 2.24 12.66 1.89
CA ILE A 115 3.59 12.96 1.39
C ILE A 115 3.67 14.39 0.87
N ARG A 116 2.70 14.78 0.05
CA ARG A 116 2.66 16.12 -0.54
C ARG A 116 2.62 17.21 0.53
N GLU A 117 1.95 16.95 1.64
CA GLU A 117 1.85 17.92 2.74
C GLU A 117 3.00 17.84 3.73
N GLY A 118 4.05 17.10 3.40
CA GLY A 118 5.28 17.06 4.20
C GLY A 118 5.30 16.03 5.30
N MET A 119 4.39 15.04 5.25
CA MET A 119 4.36 13.92 6.20
C MET A 119 4.18 14.41 7.65
N LYS A 120 3.35 15.43 7.86
CA LYS A 120 3.19 16.08 9.17
C LYS A 120 2.14 15.42 10.04
N GLU A 121 1.07 14.91 9.44
CA GLU A 121 0.00 14.29 10.21
C GLU A 121 0.46 12.93 10.74
N ASP A 122 0.00 12.60 11.96
CA ASP A 122 0.28 11.28 12.54
C ASP A 122 -0.40 10.19 11.69
N PRO A 123 0.37 9.24 11.15
CA PRO A 123 -0.22 8.16 10.35
C PRO A 123 -1.30 7.37 11.09
N THR A 124 -1.17 7.20 12.39
CA THR A 124 -2.17 6.48 13.20
C THR A 124 -3.54 7.15 13.09
N ALA A 125 -3.58 8.48 13.10
CA ALA A 125 -4.84 9.22 13.00
C ALA A 125 -5.51 8.96 11.64
N ILE A 126 -4.72 8.88 10.57
CA ILE A 126 -5.24 8.59 9.22
C ILE A 126 -5.84 7.18 9.20
N ILE A 127 -5.13 6.22 9.75
CA ILE A 127 -5.56 4.82 9.76
C ILE A 127 -6.81 4.63 10.61
N ASP A 128 -6.92 5.29 11.74
CA ASP A 128 -8.10 5.21 12.59
C ASP A 128 -9.34 5.71 11.87
N ARG A 129 -9.24 6.83 11.16
CA ARG A 129 -10.35 7.36 10.38
C ARG A 129 -10.72 6.43 9.23
N LEU A 130 -9.73 5.87 8.56
CA LEU A 130 -9.95 4.93 7.48
C LEU A 130 -10.65 3.67 7.97
N SER A 131 -10.25 3.17 9.15
CA SER A 131 -10.85 1.97 9.75
C SER A 131 -12.34 2.14 9.98
N VAL A 132 -12.77 3.32 10.42
CA VAL A 132 -14.19 3.60 10.62
C VAL A 132 -14.96 3.50 9.30
N LEU A 133 -14.39 4.03 8.22
CA LEU A 133 -15.06 4.07 6.92
C LEU A 133 -15.21 2.69 6.28
N ILE A 134 -14.24 1.80 6.48
CA ILE A 134 -14.25 0.52 5.77
C ILE A 134 -14.64 -0.67 6.66
N HIS A 135 -15.05 -0.42 7.91
CA HIS A 135 -15.43 -1.50 8.82
C HIS A 135 -16.62 -2.30 8.26
N GLY A 136 -16.37 -3.58 8.01
CA GLY A 136 -17.40 -4.49 7.49
C GLY A 136 -17.70 -4.37 6.00
N ASP A 137 -17.19 -3.36 5.32
CA ASP A 137 -17.54 -3.11 3.91
C ASP A 137 -16.99 -4.19 2.97
N ILE A 138 -15.77 -4.64 3.20
CA ILE A 138 -15.15 -5.68 2.37
C ILE A 138 -15.95 -6.97 2.49
N THR A 139 -16.27 -7.36 3.71
CA THR A 139 -17.08 -8.57 3.95
C THR A 139 -18.44 -8.49 3.28
N ARG A 140 -19.11 -7.35 3.42
CA ARG A 140 -20.43 -7.14 2.80
C ARG A 140 -20.34 -7.23 1.27
N ALA A 141 -19.34 -6.61 0.67
CA ALA A 141 -19.15 -6.67 -0.77
C ALA A 141 -18.91 -8.08 -1.26
N LEU A 142 -18.06 -8.85 -0.55
CA LEU A 142 -17.77 -10.24 -0.92
C LEU A 142 -19.02 -11.11 -0.88
N HIS A 143 -19.86 -10.95 0.15
CA HIS A 143 -21.11 -11.68 0.21
C HIS A 143 -22.04 -11.34 -0.95
N LYS A 144 -22.12 -10.08 -1.34
CA LYS A 144 -22.93 -9.67 -2.47
C LYS A 144 -22.42 -10.24 -3.79
N TYR A 145 -21.12 -10.23 -4.00
CA TYR A 145 -20.54 -10.82 -5.21
C TYR A 145 -20.67 -12.35 -5.22
N SER A 146 -20.65 -12.98 -4.06
CA SER A 146 -20.81 -14.43 -3.96
C SER A 146 -22.23 -14.90 -4.27
N ALA A 147 -23.24 -14.02 -4.11
CA ALA A 147 -24.63 -14.35 -4.36
C ALA A 147 -24.96 -14.46 -5.86
N HIS A 148 -24.01 -14.10 -6.69
CA HIS A 148 -24.17 -14.18 -8.14
C HIS A 148 -23.26 -15.25 -8.71
#